data_c47c27b73ce02182593858a418ccc8e9
#
_entry.id   c47c27b73ce02182593858a418ccc8e9
#
_cell.length_a   1.000
_cell.length_b   1.000
_cell.length_c   1.000
_cell.angle_alpha   90.00
_cell.angle_beta   90.00
_cell.angle_gamma   90.00
#
_symmetry.space_group_name_H-M   'P 1'
#
loop_
_entity.id
_entity.type
_entity.pdbx_description
1 polymer ?
#
loop_
_entity_poly.entity_id
_entity_poly.type
_entity_poly.pdbx_seq_one_letter_code
_entity_poly.pdbx_strand_id
1 'polypeptide(L)'
;KAKVVCKCPFTIKLLYDSTEYTQKLSLGIDVGSSHIGSAVVNEKGDAVYMAETTIKNDIKDKMEQRKKYRRVRRSRKTRYRKARFLNRKNSTKKGRLPPTLVSKIHSHVKEIEFVKSILPVTDNDLIFETAKFDMHLLKNPKLHNEKYRHFGYQKGILYGYANAREYVLERDNHECQICCKKEGYKRKKHLRLETHHIVYRSRGGSDDPRNLITVCPVCHPKIHAGKITIDIEGMPFGVLKHDTHMNIISKRLIDRYPNAIETYGYITKQNRFEAKLPKRHYIDACIIANGGPDINFKSDIVYIKRTITKGDYRQTTGKRSEKRLTKGKVCGLKRYDKVQYKGNIYFIKGIDSKGYAALMDINNKTITFPDAPKGDKTPKLSKIKRITARNTCLIDIEKVNIANTR
;
A
#
# COMPACT_ATOMS: atom_id res chain seq x y z
N LYS A 1 40.22 -11.92 -3.85
CA LYS A 1 39.94 -10.50 -3.49
C LYS A 1 38.45 -10.22 -3.75
N ALA A 2 37.80 -9.49 -2.83
CA ALA A 2 36.39 -9.16 -2.95
C ALA A 2 36.12 -7.74 -2.46
N LYS A 3 35.04 -7.11 -2.96
CA LYS A 3 34.56 -5.78 -2.55
C LYS A 3 33.18 -5.89 -1.94
N VAL A 4 32.92 -5.29 -0.78
CA VAL A 4 31.59 -5.20 -0.20
C VAL A 4 30.70 -4.29 -1.04
N VAL A 5 29.60 -4.81 -1.56
CA VAL A 5 28.63 -4.07 -2.39
C VAL A 5 27.45 -3.60 -1.54
N CYS A 6 26.95 -4.46 -0.67
CA CYS A 6 25.81 -4.17 0.22
C CYS A 6 26.08 -4.69 1.62
N LYS A 7 25.63 -3.97 2.65
CA LYS A 7 25.77 -4.37 4.05
C LYS A 7 24.54 -5.10 4.61
N CYS A 8 23.40 -4.99 3.94
CA CYS A 8 22.20 -5.66 4.36
C CYS A 8 21.27 -5.91 3.14
N PRO A 9 21.12 -7.16 2.70
CA PRO A 9 21.91 -8.32 3.10
C PRO A 9 23.41 -8.12 2.83
N PHE A 10 24.27 -8.78 3.57
CA PHE A 10 25.72 -8.67 3.34
C PHE A 10 26.07 -9.33 2.02
N THR A 11 26.57 -8.51 1.09
CA THR A 11 26.86 -8.92 -0.28
C THR A 11 28.25 -8.47 -0.68
N ILE A 12 29.04 -9.38 -1.22
CA ILE A 12 30.36 -9.10 -1.77
C ILE A 12 30.38 -9.37 -3.27
N LYS A 13 31.16 -8.60 -4.00
CA LYS A 13 31.48 -8.85 -5.41
C LYS A 13 32.91 -9.37 -5.46
N LEU A 14 33.11 -10.53 -6.10
CA LEU A 14 34.45 -11.05 -6.40
C LEU A 14 35.11 -10.13 -7.43
N LEU A 15 36.41 -9.90 -7.28
CA LEU A 15 37.21 -9.08 -8.18
C LEU A 15 38.12 -9.92 -9.09
N TYR A 16 37.72 -11.15 -9.31
CA TYR A 16 38.39 -12.10 -10.20
C TYR A 16 37.30 -12.94 -10.87
N ASP A 17 37.64 -13.48 -12.03
CA ASP A 17 36.73 -14.39 -12.75
C ASP A 17 36.64 -15.71 -12.01
N SER A 18 35.43 -16.19 -11.83
CA SER A 18 35.11 -17.48 -11.21
C SER A 18 34.22 -18.28 -12.15
N THR A 19 34.16 -19.58 -11.94
CA THR A 19 33.21 -20.44 -12.67
C THR A 19 31.77 -19.98 -12.43
N GLU A 20 30.99 -19.86 -13.48
CA GLU A 20 29.60 -19.37 -13.45
C GLU A 20 28.57 -20.45 -13.11
N TYR A 21 29.01 -21.53 -12.40
CA TYR A 21 28.06 -22.54 -11.95
C TYR A 21 27.17 -22.01 -10.86
N THR A 22 25.93 -21.74 -11.20
CA THR A 22 24.89 -21.31 -10.27
C THR A 22 23.86 -22.43 -10.10
N GLN A 23 23.42 -22.64 -8.85
CA GLN A 23 22.25 -23.50 -8.63
C GLN A 23 21.01 -22.85 -9.20
N LYS A 24 20.07 -23.63 -9.69
CA LYS A 24 18.78 -23.13 -10.13
C LYS A 24 17.97 -22.66 -8.93
N LEU A 25 17.45 -21.44 -9.03
CA LEU A 25 16.68 -20.79 -7.99
C LEU A 25 15.35 -20.30 -8.56
N SER A 26 14.27 -20.42 -7.79
CA SER A 26 12.95 -19.88 -8.14
C SER A 26 12.58 -18.73 -7.19
N LEU A 27 12.12 -17.61 -7.73
CA LEU A 27 11.66 -16.46 -6.96
C LEU A 27 10.14 -16.41 -6.93
N GLY A 28 9.56 -16.70 -5.78
CA GLY A 28 8.13 -16.56 -5.52
C GLY A 28 7.79 -15.15 -4.99
N ILE A 29 6.75 -14.56 -5.54
CA ILE A 29 6.23 -13.26 -5.13
C ILE A 29 4.75 -13.39 -4.77
N ASP A 30 4.44 -13.20 -3.50
CA ASP A 30 3.09 -12.92 -3.02
C ASP A 30 2.76 -11.45 -3.32
N VAL A 31 1.96 -11.24 -4.37
CA VAL A 31 1.63 -9.89 -4.86
C VAL A 31 0.55 -9.28 -3.99
N GLY A 32 0.89 -8.31 -3.16
CA GLY A 32 -0.03 -7.66 -2.25
C GLY A 32 -0.24 -6.16 -2.49
N SER A 33 -1.38 -5.63 -2.09
CA SER A 33 -1.69 -4.19 -2.23
C SER A 33 -1.07 -3.33 -1.12
N SER A 34 -0.64 -3.93 -0.01
CA SER A 34 -0.05 -3.26 1.16
C SER A 34 1.29 -3.87 1.56
N HIS A 35 1.45 -5.16 1.39
CA HIS A 35 2.64 -5.93 1.66
C HIS A 35 3.01 -6.74 0.42
N ILE A 36 4.27 -7.10 0.31
CA ILE A 36 4.81 -8.01 -0.71
C ILE A 36 5.58 -9.08 0.05
N GLY A 37 5.23 -10.34 -0.13
CA GLY A 37 6.08 -11.46 0.23
C GLY A 37 7.04 -11.76 -0.91
N SER A 38 8.31 -12.00 -0.61
CA SER A 38 9.29 -12.47 -1.57
C SER A 38 10.17 -13.54 -0.96
N ALA A 39 10.36 -14.64 -1.67
CA ALA A 39 11.22 -15.74 -1.23
C ALA A 39 11.90 -16.39 -2.42
N VAL A 40 13.11 -16.87 -2.19
CA VAL A 40 13.86 -17.65 -3.17
C VAL A 40 14.09 -19.04 -2.61
N VAL A 41 13.76 -20.04 -3.42
CA VAL A 41 13.88 -21.47 -3.08
C VAL A 41 14.70 -22.16 -4.16
N ASN A 42 15.55 -23.12 -3.75
CA ASN A 42 16.29 -23.95 -4.67
C ASN A 42 15.48 -25.21 -5.08
N GLU A 43 15.99 -26.02 -6.00
CA GLU A 43 15.34 -27.25 -6.49
C GLU A 43 15.10 -28.30 -5.38
N LYS A 44 15.80 -28.21 -4.25
CA LYS A 44 15.62 -29.12 -3.11
C LYS A 44 14.54 -28.67 -2.14
N GLY A 45 13.85 -27.56 -2.44
CA GLY A 45 12.88 -26.96 -1.54
C GLY A 45 13.48 -26.14 -0.39
N ASP A 46 14.80 -25.84 -0.43
CA ASP A 46 15.44 -25.04 0.61
C ASP A 46 15.20 -23.56 0.39
N ALA A 47 14.61 -22.87 1.36
CA ALA A 47 14.42 -21.43 1.34
C ALA A 47 15.76 -20.73 1.66
N VAL A 48 16.35 -20.07 0.65
CA VAL A 48 17.64 -19.36 0.77
C VAL A 48 17.49 -17.88 1.04
N TYR A 49 16.31 -17.32 0.76
CA TYR A 49 15.98 -15.92 0.98
C TYR A 49 14.50 -15.76 1.31
N MET A 50 14.19 -14.97 2.34
CA MET A 50 12.83 -14.67 2.75
C MET A 50 12.71 -13.21 3.11
N ALA A 51 11.69 -12.52 2.59
CA ALA A 51 11.43 -11.13 2.95
C ALA A 51 9.95 -10.76 2.93
N GLU A 52 9.62 -9.80 3.79
CA GLU A 52 8.31 -9.14 3.80
C GLU A 52 8.51 -7.63 3.62
N THR A 53 7.95 -7.08 2.56
CA THR A 53 8.13 -5.68 2.20
C THR A 53 6.84 -4.89 2.35
N THR A 54 6.79 -3.97 3.31
CA THR A 54 5.69 -3.01 3.46
C THR A 54 5.77 -1.92 2.39
N ILE A 55 4.70 -1.77 1.61
CA ILE A 55 4.57 -0.77 0.55
C ILE A 55 4.18 0.59 1.13
N LYS A 56 4.47 1.67 0.38
CA LYS A 56 4.02 3.03 0.74
C LYS A 56 2.51 3.18 0.62
N ASN A 57 1.83 3.39 1.73
CA ASN A 57 0.39 3.64 1.77
C ASN A 57 0.04 5.14 1.94
N ASP A 58 1.03 6.01 2.13
CA ASP A 58 0.89 7.45 2.39
C ASP A 58 0.87 8.34 1.13
N ILE A 59 0.73 7.76 -0.04
CA ILE A 59 0.78 8.48 -1.33
C ILE A 59 -0.42 9.45 -1.46
N LYS A 60 -1.61 9.05 -1.02
CA LYS A 60 -2.81 9.89 -1.06
C LYS A 60 -2.60 11.17 -0.25
N ASP A 61 -2.16 11.04 1.00
CA ASP A 61 -1.94 12.17 1.92
C ASP A 61 -0.87 13.11 1.40
N LYS A 62 0.22 12.57 0.86
CA LYS A 62 1.28 13.34 0.21
C LYS A 62 0.79 14.09 -1.03
N MET A 63 -0.10 13.52 -1.81
CA MET A 63 -0.68 14.19 -2.98
C MET A 63 -1.65 15.30 -2.57
N GLU A 64 -2.43 15.12 -1.51
CA GLU A 64 -3.29 16.16 -0.94
C GLU A 64 -2.47 17.32 -0.38
N GLN A 65 -1.41 17.00 0.34
CA GLN A 65 -0.47 18.00 0.86
C GLN A 65 0.18 18.81 -0.27
N ARG A 66 0.65 18.14 -1.34
CA ARG A 66 1.15 18.81 -2.54
C ARG A 66 0.10 19.70 -3.21
N LYS A 67 -1.19 19.30 -3.16
CA LYS A 67 -2.32 20.12 -3.64
C LYS A 67 -2.46 21.39 -2.81
N LYS A 68 -2.41 21.29 -1.47
CA LYS A 68 -2.45 22.45 -0.55
C LYS A 68 -1.29 23.43 -0.84
N TYR A 69 -0.07 22.93 -0.95
CA TYR A 69 1.10 23.79 -1.27
C TYR A 69 1.00 24.47 -2.61
N ARG A 70 0.52 23.78 -3.63
CA ARG A 70 0.29 24.42 -4.94
C ARG A 70 -0.77 25.51 -4.88
N ARG A 71 -1.84 25.32 -4.08
CA ARG A 71 -2.87 26.35 -3.86
C ARG A 71 -2.28 27.58 -3.18
N VAL A 72 -1.57 27.40 -2.07
CA VAL A 72 -0.89 28.49 -1.33
C VAL A 72 0.11 29.22 -2.23
N ARG A 73 0.88 28.51 -3.04
CA ARG A 73 1.84 29.13 -3.96
C ARG A 73 1.14 29.96 -5.03
N ARG A 74 -0.02 29.53 -5.53
CA ARG A 74 -0.79 30.28 -6.55
C ARG A 74 -1.46 31.51 -5.98
N SER A 75 -1.87 31.49 -4.71
CA SER A 75 -2.47 32.66 -4.05
C SER A 75 -1.48 33.79 -3.75
N ARG A 76 -0.17 33.49 -3.78
CA ARG A 76 0.88 34.50 -3.71
C ARG A 76 1.09 35.05 -5.10
N LYS A 77 0.79 36.28 -5.43
CA LYS A 77 0.99 36.99 -6.70
C LYS A 77 2.23 36.51 -7.50
N THR A 78 2.23 35.25 -7.90
CA THR A 78 3.33 34.62 -8.63
C THR A 78 2.93 34.50 -10.08
N ARG A 79 3.94 34.51 -10.93
CA ARG A 79 3.85 34.40 -12.39
C ARG A 79 2.79 33.36 -12.81
N TYR A 80 1.86 33.76 -13.68
CA TYR A 80 0.89 32.85 -14.28
C TYR A 80 1.59 31.71 -15.02
N ARG A 81 1.15 30.49 -14.80
CA ARG A 81 1.62 29.31 -15.52
C ARG A 81 0.43 28.65 -16.21
N LYS A 82 0.64 28.25 -17.47
CA LYS A 82 -0.37 27.49 -18.23
C LYS A 82 -0.86 26.27 -17.42
N ALA A 83 -2.14 26.01 -17.46
CA ALA A 83 -2.72 24.84 -16.83
C ALA A 83 -2.27 23.57 -17.54
N ARG A 84 -1.80 22.58 -16.78
CA ARG A 84 -1.39 21.26 -17.29
C ARG A 84 -2.54 20.27 -17.11
N PHE A 85 -3.41 20.18 -18.10
CA PHE A 85 -4.61 19.34 -18.03
C PHE A 85 -4.29 17.83 -17.99
N LEU A 86 -3.30 17.37 -18.73
CA LEU A 86 -2.90 15.97 -18.83
C LEU A 86 -2.43 15.32 -17.51
N ASN A 87 -2.11 16.13 -16.49
CA ASN A 87 -1.71 15.65 -15.16
C ASN A 87 -2.83 15.73 -14.11
N ARG A 88 -4.06 16.03 -14.52
CA ARG A 88 -5.21 16.17 -13.62
C ARG A 88 -5.95 14.84 -13.42
N LYS A 89 -6.82 14.77 -12.41
CA LYS A 89 -7.67 13.59 -12.13
C LYS A 89 -8.48 13.19 -13.38
N ASN A 90 -9.02 14.16 -14.09
CA ASN A 90 -9.85 13.96 -15.29
C ASN A 90 -9.02 13.94 -16.58
N SER A 91 -7.74 13.58 -16.52
CA SER A 91 -6.91 13.45 -17.70
C SER A 91 -7.39 12.28 -18.57
N THR A 92 -7.57 12.54 -19.87
CA THR A 92 -7.91 11.55 -20.89
C THR A 92 -6.68 10.86 -21.48
N LYS A 93 -5.48 11.13 -20.94
CA LYS A 93 -4.24 10.51 -21.41
C LYS A 93 -4.34 8.98 -21.34
N LYS A 94 -4.25 8.30 -22.50
CA LYS A 94 -4.28 6.84 -22.61
C LYS A 94 -3.22 6.21 -21.70
N GLY A 95 -3.59 5.15 -20.98
CA GLY A 95 -2.68 4.40 -20.10
C GLY A 95 -2.30 5.11 -18.81
N ARG A 96 -2.89 6.27 -18.47
CA ARG A 96 -2.60 6.99 -17.23
C ARG A 96 -3.11 6.21 -16.01
N LEU A 97 -2.19 5.88 -15.11
CA LEU A 97 -2.51 5.30 -13.81
C LEU A 97 -2.47 6.36 -12.70
N PRO A 98 -3.28 6.20 -11.64
CA PRO A 98 -3.16 7.02 -10.43
C PRO A 98 -1.77 6.88 -9.79
N PRO A 99 -1.22 7.95 -9.18
CA PRO A 99 0.10 7.92 -8.55
C PRO A 99 0.26 6.82 -7.49
N THR A 100 -0.81 6.45 -6.81
CA THR A 100 -0.81 5.36 -5.83
C THR A 100 -0.52 4.01 -6.49
N LEU A 101 -1.18 3.71 -7.61
CA LEU A 101 -0.95 2.47 -8.37
C LEU A 101 0.45 2.41 -8.97
N VAL A 102 0.90 3.51 -9.59
CA VAL A 102 2.27 3.62 -10.11
C VAL A 102 3.29 3.34 -9.00
N SER A 103 3.09 3.91 -7.81
CA SER A 103 3.99 3.68 -6.67
C SER A 103 3.98 2.22 -6.19
N LYS A 104 2.81 1.57 -6.19
CA LYS A 104 2.68 0.15 -5.81
C LYS A 104 3.38 -0.76 -6.81
N ILE A 105 3.12 -0.59 -8.10
CA ILE A 105 3.79 -1.35 -9.17
C ILE A 105 5.32 -1.19 -9.08
N HIS A 106 5.81 0.04 -8.93
CA HIS A 106 7.24 0.28 -8.77
C HIS A 106 7.83 -0.38 -7.52
N SER A 107 7.05 -0.55 -6.45
CA SER A 107 7.51 -1.25 -5.25
C SER A 107 7.73 -2.73 -5.51
N HIS A 108 6.82 -3.39 -6.24
CA HIS A 108 7.00 -4.79 -6.65
C HIS A 108 8.20 -4.97 -7.59
N VAL A 109 8.25 -4.18 -8.66
CA VAL A 109 9.39 -4.21 -9.60
C VAL A 109 10.71 -4.02 -8.87
N LYS A 110 10.76 -3.07 -7.93
CA LYS A 110 11.97 -2.80 -7.16
C LYS A 110 12.37 -3.96 -6.25
N GLU A 111 11.43 -4.68 -5.68
CA GLU A 111 11.72 -5.86 -4.89
C GLU A 111 12.28 -6.98 -5.76
N ILE A 112 11.68 -7.24 -6.91
CA ILE A 112 12.15 -8.23 -7.88
C ILE A 112 13.57 -7.91 -8.35
N GLU A 113 13.80 -6.67 -8.81
CA GLU A 113 15.12 -6.25 -9.31
C GLU A 113 16.19 -6.26 -8.19
N PHE A 114 15.78 -5.99 -6.93
CA PHE A 114 16.69 -6.11 -5.79
C PHE A 114 17.12 -7.55 -5.60
N VAL A 115 16.19 -8.52 -5.61
CA VAL A 115 16.52 -9.95 -5.46
C VAL A 115 17.40 -10.42 -6.62
N LYS A 116 17.06 -10.08 -7.86
CA LYS A 116 17.86 -10.39 -9.06
C LYS A 116 19.27 -9.78 -9.01
N SER A 117 19.46 -8.68 -8.28
CA SER A 117 20.79 -8.07 -8.13
C SER A 117 21.70 -8.78 -7.15
N ILE A 118 21.18 -9.67 -6.31
CA ILE A 118 21.95 -10.38 -5.27
C ILE A 118 21.93 -11.90 -5.43
N LEU A 119 20.99 -12.45 -6.18
CA LEU A 119 20.84 -13.87 -6.42
C LEU A 119 20.72 -14.14 -7.94
N PRO A 120 21.23 -15.27 -8.43
CA PRO A 120 21.19 -15.61 -9.86
C PRO A 120 19.78 -16.11 -10.27
N VAL A 121 18.82 -15.19 -10.27
CA VAL A 121 17.42 -15.41 -10.68
C VAL A 121 17.17 -14.68 -11.98
N THR A 122 16.66 -15.37 -12.98
CA THR A 122 16.26 -14.80 -14.28
C THR A 122 14.77 -14.49 -14.33
N ASP A 123 14.28 -13.93 -15.43
CA ASP A 123 12.85 -13.67 -15.62
C ASP A 123 12.02 -14.95 -15.77
N ASN A 124 12.66 -16.05 -16.22
CA ASN A 124 12.01 -17.36 -16.35
C ASN A 124 11.81 -18.07 -15.00
N ASP A 125 12.53 -17.64 -13.97
CA ASP A 125 12.47 -18.23 -12.63
C ASP A 125 11.50 -17.47 -11.70
N LEU A 126 10.76 -16.51 -12.24
CA LEU A 126 9.77 -15.72 -11.49
C LEU A 126 8.42 -16.43 -11.43
N ILE A 127 7.85 -16.50 -10.24
CA ILE A 127 6.52 -17.05 -10.02
C ILE A 127 5.70 -16.01 -9.25
N PHE A 128 4.57 -15.59 -9.83
CA PHE A 128 3.66 -14.61 -9.22
C PHE A 128 2.37 -15.26 -8.76
N GLU A 129 1.98 -15.01 -7.51
CA GLU A 129 0.60 -15.21 -7.13
C GLU A 129 -0.24 -14.07 -7.69
N THR A 130 -1.12 -14.39 -8.64
CA THR A 130 -2.00 -13.43 -9.26
C THR A 130 -3.43 -13.62 -8.74
N ALA A 131 -4.05 -12.52 -8.35
CA ALA A 131 -5.45 -12.50 -8.00
C ALA A 131 -6.24 -11.86 -9.14
N LYS A 132 -7.18 -12.62 -9.71
CA LYS A 132 -8.12 -12.13 -10.73
C LYS A 132 -9.50 -11.99 -10.07
N PHE A 133 -9.82 -10.79 -9.62
CA PHE A 133 -11.11 -10.50 -9.02
C PHE A 133 -12.12 -10.07 -10.08
N ASP A 134 -13.23 -10.78 -10.15
CA ASP A 134 -14.38 -10.34 -10.92
C ASP A 134 -15.14 -9.25 -10.15
N MET A 135 -14.89 -8.01 -10.53
CA MET A 135 -15.44 -6.83 -9.86
C MET A 135 -16.96 -6.74 -10.00
N HIS A 136 -17.53 -7.27 -11.09
CA HIS A 136 -18.98 -7.29 -11.29
C HIS A 136 -19.63 -8.33 -10.39
N LEU A 137 -19.05 -9.53 -10.32
CA LEU A 137 -19.51 -10.60 -9.46
C LEU A 137 -19.45 -10.21 -7.98
N LEU A 138 -18.35 -9.57 -7.54
CA LEU A 138 -18.22 -9.06 -6.17
C LEU A 138 -19.27 -7.99 -5.84
N LYS A 139 -19.70 -7.20 -6.82
CA LYS A 139 -20.77 -6.20 -6.65
C LYS A 139 -22.16 -6.81 -6.69
N ASN A 140 -22.37 -7.81 -7.50
CA ASN A 140 -23.67 -8.43 -7.73
C ASN A 140 -23.56 -9.97 -7.67
N PRO A 141 -23.77 -10.57 -6.49
CA PRO A 141 -23.71 -12.02 -6.32
C PRO A 141 -24.70 -12.82 -7.19
N LYS A 142 -25.79 -12.19 -7.68
CA LYS A 142 -26.75 -12.84 -8.60
C LYS A 142 -26.10 -13.31 -9.90
N LEU A 143 -24.93 -12.75 -10.26
CA LEU A 143 -24.14 -13.19 -11.41
C LEU A 143 -23.58 -14.63 -11.28
N HIS A 144 -23.65 -15.25 -10.11
CA HIS A 144 -23.38 -16.69 -9.97
C HIS A 144 -24.39 -17.55 -10.72
N ASN A 145 -25.63 -17.07 -10.91
CA ASN A 145 -26.63 -17.76 -11.69
C ASN A 145 -26.30 -17.61 -13.18
N GLU A 146 -26.05 -18.71 -13.88
CA GLU A 146 -25.67 -18.72 -15.31
C GLU A 146 -26.70 -18.05 -16.21
N LYS A 147 -28.00 -18.25 -15.95
CA LYS A 147 -29.09 -17.62 -16.72
C LYS A 147 -29.10 -16.10 -16.59
N TYR A 148 -28.71 -15.57 -15.42
CA TYR A 148 -28.65 -14.12 -15.17
C TYR A 148 -27.32 -13.51 -15.61
N ARG A 149 -26.28 -14.31 -15.74
CA ARG A 149 -24.90 -13.89 -16.02
C ARG A 149 -24.80 -13.03 -17.28
N HIS A 150 -25.43 -13.44 -18.37
CA HIS A 150 -25.45 -12.72 -19.65
C HIS A 150 -26.00 -11.30 -19.54
N PHE A 151 -27.10 -11.12 -18.82
CA PHE A 151 -27.72 -9.81 -18.64
C PHE A 151 -27.02 -8.97 -17.59
N GLY A 152 -26.57 -9.58 -16.51
CA GLY A 152 -26.01 -8.89 -15.36
C GLY A 152 -24.66 -8.23 -15.62
N TYR A 153 -23.84 -8.75 -16.54
CA TYR A 153 -22.60 -8.10 -16.95
C TYR A 153 -22.84 -6.88 -17.87
N GLN A 154 -23.85 -6.94 -18.72
CA GLN A 154 -24.18 -5.85 -19.65
C GLN A 154 -25.11 -4.82 -19.02
N LYS A 155 -26.06 -5.28 -18.20
CA LYS A 155 -27.08 -4.46 -17.53
C LYS A 155 -26.81 -4.46 -16.02
N GLY A 156 -25.86 -3.66 -15.59
CA GLY A 156 -25.56 -3.47 -14.16
C GLY A 156 -26.72 -2.79 -13.42
N ILE A 157 -26.61 -2.68 -12.11
CA ILE A 157 -27.64 -2.12 -11.20
C ILE A 157 -28.10 -0.69 -11.59
N LEU A 158 -27.26 0.06 -12.31
CA LEU A 158 -27.55 1.42 -12.79
C LEU A 158 -28.01 1.45 -14.25
N TYR A 159 -28.28 0.29 -14.86
CA TYR A 159 -28.76 0.26 -16.23
C TYR A 159 -30.14 0.88 -16.36
N GLY A 160 -30.27 1.83 -17.29
CA GLY A 160 -31.51 2.60 -17.48
C GLY A 160 -31.62 3.88 -16.63
N TYR A 161 -30.68 4.11 -15.73
CA TYR A 161 -30.64 5.32 -14.91
C TYR A 161 -29.52 6.28 -15.37
N ALA A 162 -29.82 7.58 -15.37
CA ALA A 162 -28.84 8.60 -15.76
C ALA A 162 -27.60 8.64 -14.83
N ASN A 163 -27.79 8.32 -13.55
CA ASN A 163 -26.72 8.28 -12.54
C ASN A 163 -27.16 7.52 -11.28
N ALA A 164 -26.22 7.32 -10.34
CA ALA A 164 -26.49 6.64 -9.08
C ALA A 164 -27.54 7.36 -8.21
N ARG A 165 -27.64 8.69 -8.32
CA ARG A 165 -28.64 9.47 -7.58
C ARG A 165 -30.06 9.12 -8.00
N GLU A 166 -30.32 9.09 -9.31
CA GLU A 166 -31.65 8.77 -9.86
C GLU A 166 -32.08 7.35 -9.44
N TYR A 167 -31.17 6.38 -9.56
CA TYR A 167 -31.41 5.04 -9.07
C TYR A 167 -31.77 5.00 -7.57
N VAL A 168 -31.03 5.75 -6.73
CA VAL A 168 -31.26 5.76 -5.27
C VAL A 168 -32.58 6.42 -4.93
N LEU A 169 -32.94 7.50 -5.61
CA LEU A 169 -34.23 8.15 -5.42
C LEU A 169 -35.39 7.20 -5.75
N GLU A 170 -35.30 6.47 -6.86
CA GLU A 170 -36.34 5.52 -7.26
C GLU A 170 -36.35 4.30 -6.35
N ARG A 171 -35.20 3.73 -5.98
CA ARG A 171 -35.10 2.64 -4.99
C ARG A 171 -35.78 3.00 -3.67
N ASP A 172 -35.63 4.22 -3.24
CA ASP A 172 -36.17 4.75 -1.98
C ASP A 172 -37.57 5.38 -2.18
N ASN A 173 -38.25 5.10 -3.32
CA ASN A 173 -39.59 5.54 -3.68
C ASN A 173 -39.79 7.07 -3.59
N HIS A 174 -38.75 7.83 -3.92
CA HIS A 174 -38.75 9.29 -3.78
C HIS A 174 -39.19 9.77 -2.38
N GLU A 175 -38.74 9.04 -1.35
CA GLU A 175 -39.10 9.28 0.03
C GLU A 175 -37.85 9.40 0.91
N CYS A 176 -37.87 10.36 1.85
CA CYS A 176 -36.81 10.51 2.84
C CYS A 176 -36.81 9.29 3.79
N GLN A 177 -35.75 8.51 3.80
CA GLN A 177 -35.63 7.29 4.60
C GLN A 177 -35.53 7.53 6.12
N ILE A 178 -35.56 8.80 6.56
CA ILE A 178 -35.50 9.18 7.96
C ILE A 178 -36.85 9.70 8.46
N CYS A 179 -37.50 10.59 7.73
CA CYS A 179 -38.77 11.21 8.16
C CYS A 179 -39.94 10.93 7.23
N CYS A 180 -39.77 10.03 6.27
CA CYS A 180 -40.79 9.54 5.35
C CYS A 180 -41.52 10.64 4.54
N LYS A 181 -40.87 11.81 4.35
CA LYS A 181 -41.41 12.88 3.51
C LYS A 181 -41.13 12.58 2.05
N LYS A 182 -42.20 12.59 1.23
CA LYS A 182 -42.12 12.38 -0.21
C LYS A 182 -41.71 13.65 -0.95
N GLU A 183 -41.02 13.46 -2.08
CA GLU A 183 -40.76 14.54 -3.04
C GLU A 183 -42.09 15.09 -3.57
N GLY A 184 -42.17 16.42 -3.74
CA GLY A 184 -43.36 17.06 -4.29
C GLY A 184 -43.59 18.47 -3.82
N TYR A 185 -44.68 19.06 -4.32
CA TYR A 185 -45.09 20.41 -3.99
C TYR A 185 -46.00 20.42 -2.76
N LYS A 186 -45.61 21.17 -1.70
CA LYS A 186 -46.47 21.54 -0.60
C LYS A 186 -46.49 23.09 -0.49
N ARG A 187 -47.69 23.67 -0.58
CA ARG A 187 -47.88 25.13 -0.39
C ARG A 187 -46.87 25.98 -1.18
N LYS A 188 -46.79 25.79 -2.49
CA LYS A 188 -45.88 26.52 -3.41
C LYS A 188 -44.36 26.28 -3.19
N LYS A 189 -43.94 25.36 -2.31
CA LYS A 189 -42.54 24.96 -2.15
C LYS A 189 -42.34 23.54 -2.64
N HIS A 190 -41.39 23.37 -3.55
CA HIS A 190 -40.96 22.04 -4.01
C HIS A 190 -39.97 21.44 -3.00
N LEU A 191 -40.32 20.29 -2.41
CA LEU A 191 -39.40 19.52 -1.59
C LEU A 191 -38.51 18.70 -2.50
N ARG A 192 -37.28 19.12 -2.69
CA ARG A 192 -36.28 18.38 -3.45
C ARG A 192 -35.49 17.44 -2.52
N LEU A 193 -35.51 16.16 -2.79
CA LEU A 193 -34.74 15.19 -2.05
C LEU A 193 -33.27 15.20 -2.46
N GLU A 194 -32.40 14.80 -1.56
CA GLU A 194 -30.96 14.72 -1.73
C GLU A 194 -30.46 13.32 -1.42
N THR A 195 -29.32 12.93 -2.03
CA THR A 195 -28.67 11.68 -1.69
C THR A 195 -27.51 11.93 -0.74
N HIS A 196 -27.47 11.20 0.35
CA HIS A 196 -26.45 11.29 1.39
C HIS A 196 -25.56 10.04 1.40
N HIS A 197 -24.26 10.22 1.65
CA HIS A 197 -23.33 9.10 1.80
C HIS A 197 -23.40 8.55 3.23
N ILE A 198 -23.78 7.30 3.39
CA ILE A 198 -23.80 6.61 4.70
C ILE A 198 -22.40 6.60 5.29
N VAL A 199 -21.43 6.08 4.55
CA VAL A 199 -19.99 6.28 4.85
C VAL A 199 -19.52 7.48 4.06
N TYR A 200 -19.11 8.54 4.76
CA TYR A 200 -18.64 9.78 4.11
C TYR A 200 -17.47 9.55 3.16
N ARG A 201 -17.43 10.27 2.05
CA ARG A 201 -16.28 10.25 1.11
C ARG A 201 -14.95 10.55 1.80
N SER A 202 -14.93 11.39 2.82
CA SER A 202 -13.76 11.71 3.63
C SER A 202 -13.24 10.50 4.44
N ARG A 203 -14.14 9.57 4.78
CA ARG A 203 -13.84 8.32 5.50
C ARG A 203 -13.68 7.12 4.56
N GLY A 204 -13.61 7.36 3.24
CA GLY A 204 -13.41 6.31 2.25
C GLY A 204 -14.68 5.76 1.61
N GLY A 205 -15.84 6.34 1.89
CA GLY A 205 -17.11 5.96 1.27
C GLY A 205 -17.11 6.14 -0.24
N SER A 206 -17.76 5.23 -0.95
CA SER A 206 -17.88 5.22 -2.41
C SER A 206 -19.21 5.83 -2.87
N ASP A 207 -19.30 6.14 -4.18
CA ASP A 207 -20.55 6.53 -4.84
C ASP A 207 -21.41 5.31 -5.25
N ASP A 208 -21.14 4.13 -4.67
CA ASP A 208 -21.95 2.94 -4.88
C ASP A 208 -23.36 3.17 -4.32
N PRO A 209 -24.45 2.82 -5.04
CA PRO A 209 -25.81 3.01 -4.58
C PRO A 209 -26.11 2.45 -3.18
N ARG A 210 -25.41 1.39 -2.79
CA ARG A 210 -25.54 0.78 -1.45
C ARG A 210 -24.99 1.65 -0.33
N ASN A 211 -24.10 2.59 -0.67
CA ASN A 211 -23.56 3.58 0.25
C ASN A 211 -24.34 4.90 0.23
N LEU A 212 -25.41 4.98 -0.52
CA LEU A 212 -26.24 6.17 -0.68
C LEU A 212 -27.63 5.96 -0.13
N ILE A 213 -28.20 6.98 0.50
CA ILE A 213 -29.55 7.00 1.04
C ILE A 213 -30.25 8.29 0.68
N THR A 214 -31.56 8.23 0.44
CA THR A 214 -32.37 9.41 0.12
C THR A 214 -32.78 10.14 1.39
N VAL A 215 -32.51 11.44 1.45
CA VAL A 215 -32.85 12.31 2.61
C VAL A 215 -33.45 13.63 2.16
N CYS A 216 -34.28 14.24 2.99
CA CYS A 216 -34.80 15.58 2.75
C CYS A 216 -33.80 16.67 3.23
N PRO A 217 -33.90 17.91 2.72
CA PRO A 217 -33.02 19.02 3.12
C PRO A 217 -33.07 19.39 4.61
N VAL A 218 -34.07 18.90 5.36
CA VAL A 218 -34.17 19.12 6.81
C VAL A 218 -33.39 18.05 7.58
N CYS A 219 -33.47 16.78 7.13
CA CYS A 219 -32.74 15.68 7.78
C CYS A 219 -31.25 15.67 7.44
N HIS A 220 -30.88 16.06 6.21
CA HIS A 220 -29.50 16.06 5.73
C HIS A 220 -28.53 16.83 6.66
N PRO A 221 -28.76 18.10 7.03
CA PRO A 221 -27.88 18.81 7.95
C PRO A 221 -27.89 18.23 9.37
N LYS A 222 -28.99 17.59 9.81
CA LYS A 222 -29.04 16.94 11.13
C LYS A 222 -28.15 15.71 11.20
N ILE A 223 -28.03 14.97 10.09
CA ILE A 223 -27.07 13.84 9.99
C ILE A 223 -25.64 14.37 10.06
N HIS A 224 -25.31 15.42 9.30
CA HIS A 224 -23.99 16.03 9.36
C HIS A 224 -23.62 16.61 10.72
N ALA A 225 -24.61 17.07 11.49
CA ALA A 225 -24.46 17.56 12.86
C ALA A 225 -24.43 16.44 13.92
N GLY A 226 -24.52 15.16 13.50
CA GLY A 226 -24.54 14.01 14.41
C GLY A 226 -25.81 13.87 15.26
N LYS A 227 -26.88 14.65 14.95
CA LYS A 227 -28.16 14.59 15.67
C LYS A 227 -29.04 13.40 15.24
N ILE A 228 -28.71 12.80 14.11
CA ILE A 228 -29.36 11.61 13.56
C ILE A 228 -28.28 10.65 13.14
N THR A 229 -28.29 9.45 13.68
CA THR A 229 -27.47 8.32 13.26
C THR A 229 -28.23 7.49 12.23
N ILE A 230 -27.55 7.07 11.19
CA ILE A 230 -28.08 6.14 10.19
C ILE A 230 -27.61 4.75 10.61
N ASP A 231 -28.52 4.00 11.21
CA ASP A 231 -28.30 2.60 11.56
C ASP A 231 -28.67 1.73 10.35
N ILE A 232 -27.64 1.28 9.63
CA ILE A 232 -27.80 0.28 8.58
C ILE A 232 -27.07 -0.96 9.03
N GLU A 233 -27.78 -1.85 9.66
CA GLU A 233 -27.29 -3.19 9.96
C GLU A 233 -27.03 -3.98 8.67
N GLY A 234 -25.90 -4.62 8.60
CA GLY A 234 -25.67 -5.78 7.75
C GLY A 234 -25.13 -5.55 6.34
N MET A 235 -24.64 -4.35 5.94
CA MET A 235 -23.95 -4.21 4.67
C MET A 235 -22.46 -3.91 4.86
N PRO A 236 -21.57 -4.88 4.57
CA PRO A 236 -20.15 -4.57 4.46
C PRO A 236 -19.95 -3.70 3.22
N PHE A 237 -19.78 -2.40 3.41
CA PHE A 237 -19.35 -1.49 2.35
C PHE A 237 -17.89 -1.76 2.00
N GLY A 238 -17.65 -2.91 1.40
CA GLY A 238 -16.35 -3.26 0.85
C GLY A 238 -16.03 -2.30 -0.28
N VAL A 239 -15.15 -1.34 -0.01
CA VAL A 239 -14.54 -0.57 -1.07
C VAL A 239 -13.67 -1.54 -1.85
N LEU A 240 -14.12 -2.02 -3.00
CA LEU A 240 -13.40 -2.92 -3.92
C LEU A 240 -12.13 -2.28 -4.50
N LYS A 241 -11.53 -1.35 -3.75
CA LYS A 241 -10.34 -0.61 -4.14
C LYS A 241 -9.10 -1.49 -4.11
N HIS A 242 -8.99 -2.36 -3.13
CA HIS A 242 -7.85 -3.27 -3.01
C HIS A 242 -7.87 -4.30 -4.12
N ASP A 243 -9.04 -4.86 -4.41
CA ASP A 243 -9.24 -5.85 -5.46
C ASP A 243 -8.97 -5.26 -6.85
N THR A 244 -9.48 -4.04 -7.13
CA THR A 244 -9.17 -3.30 -8.35
C THR A 244 -7.66 -3.00 -8.47
N HIS A 245 -7.01 -2.64 -7.37
CA HIS A 245 -5.56 -2.41 -7.37
C HIS A 245 -4.81 -3.70 -7.68
N MET A 246 -5.23 -4.84 -7.10
CA MET A 246 -4.60 -6.13 -7.34
C MET A 246 -4.69 -6.55 -8.80
N ASN A 247 -5.88 -6.46 -9.41
CA ASN A 247 -6.07 -6.74 -10.83
C ASN A 247 -5.12 -5.93 -11.73
N ILE A 248 -4.97 -4.63 -11.44
CA ILE A 248 -4.10 -3.75 -12.22
C ILE A 248 -2.62 -4.05 -11.97
N ILE A 249 -2.24 -4.29 -10.70
CA ILE A 249 -0.84 -4.61 -10.35
C ILE A 249 -0.42 -5.92 -11.01
N SER A 250 -1.20 -6.98 -10.84
CA SER A 250 -0.94 -8.31 -11.44
C SER A 250 -0.78 -8.22 -12.94
N LYS A 251 -1.73 -7.57 -13.64
CA LYS A 251 -1.63 -7.37 -15.09
C LYS A 251 -0.34 -6.64 -15.49
N ARG A 252 0.04 -5.58 -14.78
CA ARG A 252 1.25 -4.80 -15.11
C ARG A 252 2.54 -5.54 -14.80
N LEU A 253 2.55 -6.44 -13.82
CA LEU A 253 3.69 -7.31 -13.55
C LEU A 253 3.85 -8.35 -14.65
N ILE A 254 2.76 -9.00 -15.06
CA ILE A 254 2.77 -9.97 -16.19
C ILE A 254 3.19 -9.27 -17.49
N ASP A 255 2.63 -8.10 -17.81
CA ASP A 255 3.03 -7.33 -19.00
C ASP A 255 4.54 -7.00 -19.01
N ARG A 256 5.15 -6.84 -17.83
CA ARG A 256 6.58 -6.54 -17.68
C ARG A 256 7.48 -7.76 -17.69
N TYR A 257 7.01 -8.86 -17.14
CA TYR A 257 7.73 -10.13 -17.01
C TYR A 257 6.92 -11.25 -17.71
N PRO A 258 6.87 -11.28 -19.04
CA PRO A 258 5.99 -12.17 -19.78
C PRO A 258 6.35 -13.66 -19.63
N ASN A 259 7.59 -13.95 -19.23
CA ASN A 259 8.06 -15.32 -19.02
C ASN A 259 7.82 -15.84 -17.59
N ALA A 260 7.28 -15.00 -16.70
CA ALA A 260 6.99 -15.40 -15.34
C ALA A 260 5.80 -16.37 -15.28
N ILE A 261 5.88 -17.34 -14.38
CA ILE A 261 4.80 -18.31 -14.13
C ILE A 261 3.74 -17.68 -13.25
N GLU A 262 2.47 -17.87 -13.58
CA GLU A 262 1.34 -17.44 -12.74
C GLU A 262 0.87 -18.60 -11.86
N THR A 263 0.62 -18.32 -10.57
CA THR A 263 -0.10 -19.20 -9.65
C THR A 263 -1.26 -18.46 -8.98
N TYR A 264 -2.11 -19.16 -8.27
CA TYR A 264 -3.34 -18.60 -7.69
C TYR A 264 -3.40 -18.79 -6.18
N GLY A 265 -4.01 -17.86 -5.48
CA GLY A 265 -4.06 -17.83 -4.02
C GLY A 265 -4.73 -19.04 -3.37
N TYR A 266 -5.64 -19.75 -4.07
CA TYR A 266 -6.22 -20.97 -3.55
C TYR A 266 -5.20 -22.13 -3.52
N ILE A 267 -4.29 -22.21 -4.50
CA ILE A 267 -3.21 -23.19 -4.53
C ILE A 267 -2.23 -22.93 -3.40
N THR A 268 -1.77 -21.67 -3.27
CA THR A 268 -0.90 -21.24 -2.17
C THR A 268 -1.51 -21.56 -0.81
N LYS A 269 -2.81 -21.28 -0.65
CA LYS A 269 -3.54 -21.58 0.59
C LYS A 269 -3.58 -23.08 0.88
N GLN A 270 -3.92 -23.91 -0.11
CA GLN A 270 -3.98 -25.36 0.04
C GLN A 270 -2.63 -25.92 0.46
N ASN A 271 -1.56 -25.63 -0.29
CA ASN A 271 -0.21 -26.09 0.01
C ASN A 271 0.27 -25.62 1.40
N ARG A 272 -0.09 -24.40 1.82
CA ARG A 272 0.24 -23.89 3.16
C ARG A 272 -0.48 -24.66 4.27
N PHE A 273 -1.75 -25.03 4.08
CA PHE A 273 -2.48 -25.88 5.05
C PHE A 273 -1.89 -27.27 5.11
N GLU A 274 -1.54 -27.86 3.98
CA GLU A 274 -0.92 -29.17 3.90
C GLU A 274 0.44 -29.19 4.60
N ALA A 275 1.25 -28.15 4.41
CA ALA A 275 2.50 -27.91 5.12
C ALA A 275 2.33 -27.55 6.61
N LYS A 276 1.10 -27.33 7.11
CA LYS A 276 0.77 -26.88 8.48
C LYS A 276 1.50 -25.56 8.86
N LEU A 277 1.68 -24.65 7.92
CA LEU A 277 2.41 -23.40 8.13
C LEU A 277 1.46 -22.24 8.43
N PRO A 278 1.88 -21.27 9.30
CA PRO A 278 1.08 -20.09 9.60
C PRO A 278 0.99 -19.13 8.40
N LYS A 279 -0.04 -18.30 8.37
CA LYS A 279 -0.19 -17.30 7.32
C LYS A 279 0.76 -16.12 7.56
N ARG A 280 1.79 -16.03 6.71
CA ARG A 280 2.74 -14.93 6.62
C ARG A 280 3.08 -14.69 5.14
N HIS A 281 3.30 -13.45 4.74
CA HIS A 281 3.58 -13.14 3.34
C HIS A 281 4.88 -13.78 2.82
N TYR A 282 5.92 -13.88 3.64
CA TYR A 282 7.15 -14.57 3.25
C TYR A 282 6.97 -16.08 3.17
N ILE A 283 6.09 -16.70 3.98
CA ILE A 283 5.77 -18.13 3.91
C ILE A 283 4.99 -18.43 2.62
N ASP A 284 3.96 -17.62 2.34
CA ASP A 284 3.20 -17.75 1.10
C ASP A 284 4.14 -17.61 -0.11
N ALA A 285 5.11 -16.69 -0.07
CA ALA A 285 6.13 -16.55 -1.12
C ALA A 285 7.05 -17.77 -1.25
N CYS A 286 7.42 -18.45 -0.15
CA CYS A 286 8.18 -19.70 -0.19
C CYS A 286 7.38 -20.80 -0.89
N ILE A 287 6.10 -20.95 -0.56
CA ILE A 287 5.20 -21.92 -1.19
C ILE A 287 5.04 -21.65 -2.69
N ILE A 288 4.90 -20.37 -3.06
CA ILE A 288 4.83 -19.94 -4.45
C ILE A 288 6.11 -20.29 -5.19
N ALA A 289 7.29 -20.04 -4.60
CA ALA A 289 8.59 -20.35 -5.20
C ALA A 289 8.83 -21.85 -5.37
N ASN A 290 8.39 -22.65 -4.39
CA ASN A 290 8.54 -24.11 -4.40
C ASN A 290 7.51 -24.81 -5.29
N GLY A 291 6.35 -24.20 -5.48
CA GLY A 291 5.22 -24.83 -6.20
C GLY A 291 4.50 -25.95 -5.43
N GLY A 292 4.89 -26.23 -4.18
CA GLY A 292 4.34 -27.31 -3.35
C GLY A 292 4.53 -27.09 -1.85
N PRO A 293 4.01 -28.00 -1.00
CA PRO A 293 4.02 -27.85 0.46
C PRO A 293 5.39 -28.13 1.11
N ASP A 294 6.27 -28.88 0.44
CA ASP A 294 7.53 -29.38 1.00
C ASP A 294 8.63 -28.33 0.97
N ILE A 295 8.71 -27.52 2.02
CA ILE A 295 9.69 -26.44 2.15
C ILE A 295 10.62 -26.72 3.33
N ASN A 296 11.92 -26.54 3.09
CA ASN A 296 12.96 -26.62 4.11
C ASN A 296 13.42 -25.21 4.48
N PHE A 297 13.16 -24.79 5.71
CA PHE A 297 13.65 -23.53 6.25
C PHE A 297 15.06 -23.71 6.83
N LYS A 298 16.08 -23.55 6.02
CA LYS A 298 17.49 -23.62 6.49
C LYS A 298 17.96 -22.35 7.17
N SER A 299 17.31 -21.23 6.91
CA SER A 299 17.59 -19.93 7.52
C SER A 299 16.46 -19.53 8.44
N ASP A 300 16.80 -19.06 9.64
CA ASP A 300 15.88 -18.40 10.59
C ASP A 300 15.72 -16.90 10.32
N ILE A 301 16.36 -16.41 9.25
CA ILE A 301 16.42 -14.98 8.92
C ILE A 301 15.34 -14.61 7.93
N VAL A 302 14.48 -13.65 8.36
CA VAL A 302 13.51 -12.98 7.50
C VAL A 302 13.86 -11.49 7.40
N TYR A 303 13.96 -10.98 6.18
CA TYR A 303 14.20 -9.56 5.94
C TYR A 303 12.90 -8.78 5.96
N ILE A 304 12.68 -8.03 7.03
CA ILE A 304 11.56 -7.08 7.12
C ILE A 304 11.97 -5.79 6.43
N LYS A 305 11.21 -5.40 5.41
CA LYS A 305 11.51 -4.26 4.57
C LYS A 305 10.39 -3.23 4.59
N ARG A 306 10.75 -1.97 4.47
CA ARG A 306 9.78 -0.88 4.32
C ARG A 306 10.23 0.10 3.26
N THR A 307 9.41 0.28 2.23
CA THR A 307 9.69 1.26 1.18
C THR A 307 9.51 2.69 1.69
N ILE A 308 10.54 3.53 1.50
CA ILE A 308 10.54 4.93 1.91
C ILE A 308 10.73 5.85 0.70
N THR A 309 10.55 7.16 0.90
CA THR A 309 10.78 8.15 -0.15
C THR A 309 12.27 8.34 -0.43
N LYS A 310 12.64 8.53 -1.71
CA LYS A 310 14.02 8.79 -2.12
C LYS A 310 14.58 10.09 -1.53
N GLY A 311 13.75 11.13 -1.43
CA GLY A 311 14.17 12.46 -0.96
C GLY A 311 13.62 12.81 0.42
N ASP A 312 14.23 13.80 1.09
CA ASP A 312 13.70 14.41 2.30
C ASP A 312 12.65 15.46 1.90
N TYR A 313 11.39 15.04 1.97
CA TYR A 313 10.29 15.97 1.76
C TYR A 313 9.93 16.62 3.09
N ARG A 314 10.06 17.94 3.15
CA ARG A 314 9.53 18.71 4.26
C ARG A 314 8.02 18.58 4.31
N GLN A 315 7.51 18.32 5.48
CA GLN A 315 6.15 18.65 5.83
C GLN A 315 6.13 20.11 6.25
N THR A 316 5.57 20.98 5.43
CA THR A 316 5.26 22.32 5.85
C THR A 316 3.84 22.31 6.42
N THR A 317 3.65 22.86 7.62
CA THR A 317 2.35 22.92 8.29
C THR A 317 1.45 24.01 7.74
N GLY A 318 1.91 24.74 6.74
CA GLY A 318 1.19 25.83 6.08
C GLY A 318 1.43 27.21 6.70
N LYS A 319 2.14 27.30 7.82
CA LYS A 319 2.56 28.57 8.43
C LYS A 319 4.00 28.89 8.02
N ARG A 320 4.25 30.19 7.76
CA ARG A 320 5.56 30.67 7.29
C ARG A 320 6.67 30.68 8.35
N SER A 321 6.31 30.60 9.61
CA SER A 321 7.23 30.63 10.77
C SER A 321 8.00 29.33 10.98
N GLU A 322 8.12 28.53 9.95
CA GLU A 322 8.73 27.22 10.08
C GLU A 322 10.22 27.31 10.29
N LYS A 323 10.66 26.68 11.36
CA LYS A 323 12.08 26.41 11.59
C LYS A 323 12.64 25.68 10.37
N ARG A 324 13.73 26.20 9.80
CA ARG A 324 14.46 25.52 8.74
C ARG A 324 15.01 24.21 9.28
N LEU A 325 14.37 23.10 8.94
CA LEU A 325 15.00 21.79 9.17
C LEU A 325 16.21 21.69 8.23
N THR A 326 17.33 21.30 8.77
CA THR A 326 18.56 21.09 8.01
C THR A 326 18.32 20.09 6.88
N LYS A 327 18.53 20.50 5.63
CA LYS A 327 18.42 19.63 4.45
C LYS A 327 19.69 18.81 4.23
N GLY A 328 20.55 18.71 5.17
CA GLY A 328 21.84 18.08 5.02
C GLY A 328 22.08 16.95 6.02
N LYS A 329 23.26 16.46 5.99
CA LYS A 329 23.80 15.63 7.04
C LYS A 329 24.09 16.50 8.27
N VAL A 330 23.69 16.06 9.43
CA VAL A 330 24.09 16.64 10.71
C VAL A 330 24.96 15.60 11.38
N CYS A 331 26.21 15.95 11.68
CA CYS A 331 27.21 14.98 12.20
C CYS A 331 27.31 13.71 11.32
N GLY A 332 27.26 13.88 9.99
CA GLY A 332 27.31 12.76 9.04
C GLY A 332 26.02 11.93 8.90
N LEU A 333 24.97 12.17 9.70
CA LEU A 333 23.73 11.41 9.77
C LEU A 333 22.58 12.10 9.03
N LYS A 334 21.66 11.30 8.50
CA LYS A 334 20.42 11.75 7.84
C LYS A 334 19.22 10.98 8.37
N ARG A 335 18.03 11.55 8.15
CA ARG A 335 16.76 10.83 8.36
C ARG A 335 16.75 9.51 7.58
N TYR A 336 16.29 8.45 8.24
CA TYR A 336 16.23 7.07 7.73
C TYR A 336 17.58 6.34 7.65
N ASP A 337 18.69 6.89 8.13
CA ASP A 337 19.91 6.12 8.31
C ASP A 337 19.66 5.01 9.35
N LYS A 338 20.17 3.81 9.10
CA LYS A 338 20.20 2.70 10.07
C LYS A 338 21.36 2.93 11.03
N VAL A 339 21.07 2.93 12.31
CA VAL A 339 22.00 3.34 13.34
C VAL A 339 21.98 2.39 14.52
N GLN A 340 23.09 2.35 15.27
CA GLN A 340 23.22 1.64 16.52
C GLN A 340 23.25 2.64 17.67
N TYR A 341 22.49 2.36 18.73
CA TYR A 341 22.47 3.10 19.97
C TYR A 341 22.24 2.14 21.14
N LYS A 342 23.10 2.20 22.19
CA LYS A 342 23.05 1.28 23.34
C LYS A 342 22.93 -0.20 22.97
N GLY A 343 23.72 -0.65 21.96
CA GLY A 343 23.74 -2.05 21.50
C GLY A 343 22.63 -2.42 20.51
N ASN A 344 21.50 -1.70 20.49
CA ASN A 344 20.36 -1.98 19.66
C ASN A 344 20.36 -1.21 18.33
N ILE A 345 19.61 -1.71 17.34
CA ILE A 345 19.52 -1.15 16.00
C ILE A 345 18.22 -0.36 15.85
N TYR A 346 18.33 0.84 15.28
CA TYR A 346 17.21 1.75 15.05
C TYR A 346 17.34 2.49 13.73
N PHE A 347 16.31 3.25 13.38
CA PHE A 347 16.32 4.17 12.24
C PHE A 347 16.10 5.61 12.71
N ILE A 348 16.74 6.57 12.06
CA ILE A 348 16.57 7.98 12.40
C ILE A 348 15.23 8.47 11.87
N LYS A 349 14.32 8.89 12.75
CA LYS A 349 13.04 9.50 12.40
C LYS A 349 13.17 10.98 12.06
N GLY A 350 13.99 11.69 12.81
CA GLY A 350 14.23 13.11 12.63
C GLY A 350 15.47 13.54 13.41
N ILE A 351 16.06 14.65 12.99
CA ILE A 351 17.21 15.27 13.63
C ILE A 351 16.84 16.72 13.89
N ASP A 352 17.13 17.22 15.08
CA ASP A 352 16.94 18.62 15.42
C ASP A 352 18.22 19.44 15.16
N SER A 353 18.09 20.77 15.23
CA SER A 353 19.23 21.68 15.03
C SER A 353 20.23 21.70 16.21
N LYS A 354 19.85 21.15 17.35
CA LYS A 354 20.68 21.08 18.57
C LYS A 354 21.55 19.82 18.64
N GLY A 355 21.44 18.93 17.62
CA GLY A 355 22.23 17.71 17.56
C GLY A 355 21.63 16.51 18.28
N TYR A 356 20.31 16.46 18.41
CA TYR A 356 19.58 15.30 18.93
C TYR A 356 18.82 14.59 17.81
N ALA A 357 18.65 13.28 17.92
CA ALA A 357 17.91 12.48 16.96
C ALA A 357 16.76 11.70 17.60
N ALA A 358 15.57 11.85 17.06
CA ALA A 358 14.46 10.93 17.35
C ALA A 358 14.71 9.62 16.60
N LEU A 359 14.69 8.49 17.31
CA LEU A 359 14.85 7.16 16.77
C LEU A 359 13.48 6.47 16.59
N MET A 360 13.42 5.52 15.69
CA MET A 360 12.22 4.74 15.40
C MET A 360 12.57 3.30 15.03
N ASP A 361 11.60 2.43 15.18
CA ASP A 361 11.62 1.07 14.63
C ASP A 361 11.32 1.06 13.11
N ILE A 362 11.33 -0.13 12.52
CA ILE A 362 11.00 -0.32 11.11
C ILE A 362 9.56 0.11 10.78
N ASN A 363 8.63 0.01 11.74
CA ASN A 363 7.22 0.37 11.61
C ASN A 363 6.93 1.87 11.76
N ASN A 364 8.00 2.69 11.89
CA ASN A 364 7.91 4.13 12.08
C ASN A 364 7.37 4.55 13.47
N LYS A 365 7.34 3.61 14.44
CA LYS A 365 6.99 3.90 15.81
C LYS A 365 8.19 4.56 16.49
N THR A 366 7.97 5.71 17.12
CA THR A 366 9.04 6.42 17.83
C THR A 366 9.44 5.65 19.09
N ILE A 367 10.72 5.46 19.28
CA ILE A 367 11.28 4.84 20.47
C ILE A 367 11.59 5.94 21.48
N THR A 368 11.16 5.75 22.73
CA THR A 368 11.45 6.64 23.86
C THR A 368 12.47 5.95 24.75
N PHE A 369 13.43 6.73 25.24
CA PHE A 369 14.48 6.22 26.11
C PHE A 369 14.27 6.79 27.53
N PRO A 370 13.95 5.95 28.54
CA PRO A 370 13.69 6.42 29.92
C PRO A 370 14.90 7.11 30.53
N ASP A 371 16.12 6.61 30.21
CA ASP A 371 17.38 7.11 30.73
C ASP A 371 17.94 8.32 29.97
N ALA A 372 17.16 8.92 29.08
CA ALA A 372 17.58 10.14 28.41
C ALA A 372 17.59 11.32 29.38
N PRO A 373 18.49 12.30 29.22
CA PRO A 373 18.54 13.48 30.06
C PRO A 373 17.17 14.15 30.19
N LYS A 374 16.90 14.73 31.40
CA LYS A 374 15.62 15.32 31.77
C LYS A 374 15.02 16.18 30.65
N GLY A 375 13.89 15.78 30.11
CA GLY A 375 13.20 16.44 28.97
C GLY A 375 13.59 15.95 27.58
N ASP A 376 14.64 15.18 27.40
CA ASP A 376 15.10 14.67 26.12
C ASP A 376 14.74 13.19 25.93
N LYS A 377 13.66 12.93 25.23
CA LYS A 377 13.33 11.58 24.73
C LYS A 377 14.18 11.17 23.52
N THR A 378 15.24 11.94 23.24
CA THR A 378 16.02 11.82 22.01
C THR A 378 17.51 11.80 22.32
N PRO A 379 18.28 10.80 21.86
CA PRO A 379 19.71 10.73 22.11
C PRO A 379 20.51 11.78 21.31
N LYS A 380 21.67 12.19 21.87
CA LYS A 380 22.65 13.03 21.15
C LYS A 380 23.23 12.28 19.94
N LEU A 381 23.41 12.96 18.84
CA LEU A 381 23.99 12.40 17.60
C LEU A 381 25.41 11.84 17.82
N SER A 382 26.20 12.42 18.72
CA SER A 382 27.55 11.94 19.05
C SER A 382 27.58 10.53 19.66
N LYS A 383 26.47 10.08 20.28
CA LYS A 383 26.33 8.75 20.87
C LYS A 383 25.76 7.70 19.91
N ILE A 384 25.46 8.09 18.66
CA ILE A 384 24.80 7.26 17.66
C ILE A 384 25.82 6.87 16.57
N LYS A 385 25.99 5.56 16.35
CA LYS A 385 26.86 5.02 15.32
C LYS A 385 26.03 4.64 14.10
N ARG A 386 26.38 5.19 12.90
CA ARG A 386 25.74 4.80 11.65
C ARG A 386 26.21 3.42 11.22
N ILE A 387 25.26 2.51 10.97
CA ILE A 387 25.50 1.19 10.38
C ILE A 387 25.45 1.31 8.87
N THR A 388 24.33 1.81 8.32
CA THR A 388 24.17 2.02 6.88
C THR A 388 23.50 3.37 6.59
N ALA A 389 23.91 3.99 5.49
CA ALA A 389 23.24 5.17 5.00
C ALA A 389 21.85 4.82 4.46
N ARG A 390 20.92 5.77 4.54
CA ARG A 390 19.57 5.59 4.00
C ARG A 390 19.59 5.15 2.54
N ASN A 391 18.75 4.20 2.23
CA ASN A 391 18.38 3.83 0.88
C ASN A 391 16.87 4.11 0.68
N THR A 392 16.30 3.74 -0.45
CA THR A 392 14.86 3.84 -0.73
C THR A 392 14.03 2.78 0.00
N CYS A 393 14.68 1.90 0.72
CA CYS A 393 14.08 0.85 1.56
C CYS A 393 14.80 0.81 2.91
N LEU A 394 14.03 0.75 3.99
CA LEU A 394 14.55 0.34 5.30
C LEU A 394 14.58 -1.19 5.31
N ILE A 395 15.62 -1.77 5.87
CA ILE A 395 15.77 -3.22 5.97
C ILE A 395 16.16 -3.54 7.41
N ASP A 396 15.40 -4.41 8.02
CA ASP A 396 15.67 -5.00 9.33
C ASP A 396 15.66 -6.51 9.24
N ILE A 397 16.19 -7.18 10.23
CA ILE A 397 16.29 -8.63 10.28
C ILE A 397 15.46 -9.10 11.46
N GLU A 398 14.53 -9.99 11.20
CA GLU A 398 13.77 -10.72 12.21
C GLU A 398 14.26 -12.17 12.21
N LYS A 399 14.59 -12.69 13.40
CA LYS A 399 14.84 -14.11 13.57
C LYS A 399 13.54 -14.81 13.91
N VAL A 400 13.15 -15.75 13.11
CA VAL A 400 11.90 -16.49 13.24
C VAL A 400 12.20 -17.95 13.52
N ASN A 401 11.70 -18.45 14.65
CA ASN A 401 11.82 -19.85 14.99
C ASN A 401 10.70 -20.65 14.31
N ILE A 402 10.90 -21.01 13.03
CA ILE A 402 9.87 -21.71 12.23
C ILE A 402 9.74 -23.18 12.67
N ALA A 403 10.79 -23.74 13.31
CA ALA A 403 10.80 -25.12 13.78
C ALA A 403 9.74 -25.43 14.88
N ASN A 404 9.31 -24.42 15.65
CA ASN A 404 8.33 -24.58 16.74
C ASN A 404 6.86 -24.39 16.27
N THR A 405 6.60 -24.30 14.99
CA THR A 405 5.25 -24.10 14.41
C THR A 405 4.75 -25.34 13.65
N ARG A 406 5.45 -26.45 13.77
CA ARG A 406 5.01 -27.78 13.23
C ARG A 406 4.22 -28.56 14.28
#